data_b84eb368443765372428b9bafe3b38a4
#
_entry.id   b84eb368443765372428b9bafe3b38a4
#
_cell.length_a   1.000
_cell.length_b   1.000
_cell.length_c   1.000
_cell.angle_alpha   90.00
_cell.angle_beta   90.00
_cell.angle_gamma   90.00
#
_symmetry.space_group_name_H-M   'P 1'
#
loop_
_entity.id
_entity.type
_entity.pdbx_description
1 polymer ?
#
loop_
_entity_poly.entity_id
_entity_poly.type
_entity_poly.pdbx_seq_one_letter_code
_entity_poly.pdbx_strand_id
1 'polypeptide(L)'
;MIKVRAHTCYLGRTGYAAHARSFFRELSKHVDLRVRNFTWDGNPDYLNDTDLSILDKITLADNEGRFADYALPYSFPNHDWKHKSFDDFEADVDIVLMDADHHYFYEEHTAKIKIAYTVWESTLIQENFFNQLLKFDYLWVATEWHKEMAVDQGYPAHRVFVVNEGVSQEFFEDPVISNNSPFRFMFFGRWDYRKAVPEIIGSFLEAFPTEEVE
;
A
#
# COMPACT_ATOMS: atom_id res chain seq x y z
N MET A 1 -14.21 -17.40 12.33
CA MET A 1 -13.40 -16.74 11.29
C MET A 1 -12.36 -15.91 12.01
N ILE A 2 -11.10 -15.90 11.55
CA ILE A 2 -10.03 -15.09 12.14
C ILE A 2 -10.41 -13.61 11.96
N LYS A 3 -10.24 -12.83 13.01
CA LYS A 3 -10.51 -11.39 12.99
C LYS A 3 -9.21 -10.63 12.72
N VAL A 4 -9.18 -9.88 11.64
CA VAL A 4 -8.00 -9.12 11.20
C VAL A 4 -8.33 -7.63 11.18
N ARG A 5 -7.45 -6.84 11.79
CA ARG A 5 -7.47 -5.40 11.69
C ARG A 5 -6.26 -4.96 10.86
N ALA A 6 -6.53 -4.23 9.80
CA ALA A 6 -5.51 -3.73 8.90
C ALA A 6 -5.34 -2.22 9.06
N HIS A 7 -4.10 -1.76 8.98
CA HIS A 7 -3.72 -0.35 9.02
C HIS A 7 -2.93 -0.03 7.75
N THR A 8 -3.42 0.90 6.94
CA THR A 8 -2.79 1.20 5.64
C THR A 8 -3.29 2.53 5.05
N CYS A 9 -2.64 3.03 4.01
CA CYS A 9 -3.11 4.14 3.20
C CYS A 9 -4.13 3.66 2.15
N TYR A 10 -5.34 3.34 2.56
CA TYR A 10 -6.34 2.69 1.70
C TYR A 10 -6.97 3.64 0.67
N LEU A 11 -7.23 4.88 1.05
CA LEU A 11 -7.90 5.90 0.21
C LEU A 11 -6.96 6.67 -0.70
N GLY A 12 -5.65 6.48 -0.57
CA GLY A 12 -4.66 7.23 -1.33
C GLY A 12 -4.59 6.84 -2.81
N ARG A 13 -3.87 7.67 -3.59
CA ARG A 13 -3.59 7.45 -5.02
C ARG A 13 -2.24 6.79 -5.28
N THR A 14 -1.53 6.41 -4.23
CA THR A 14 -0.20 5.82 -4.31
C THR A 14 -0.23 4.35 -4.72
N GLY A 15 0.92 3.81 -5.13
CA GLY A 15 1.09 2.37 -5.36
C GLY A 15 0.75 1.54 -4.11
N TYR A 16 1.11 2.02 -2.93
CA TYR A 16 0.74 1.39 -1.65
C TYR A 16 -0.77 1.29 -1.47
N ALA A 17 -1.51 2.36 -1.80
CA ALA A 17 -2.96 2.34 -1.67
C ALA A 17 -3.61 1.39 -2.70
N ALA A 18 -3.09 1.33 -3.92
CA ALA A 18 -3.55 0.38 -4.93
C ALA A 18 -3.28 -1.07 -4.49
N HIS A 19 -2.07 -1.35 -4.00
CA HIS A 19 -1.71 -2.65 -3.43
C HIS A 19 -2.60 -3.00 -2.24
N ALA A 20 -2.76 -2.09 -1.29
CA ALA A 20 -3.61 -2.32 -0.12
C ALA A 20 -5.05 -2.67 -0.51
N ARG A 21 -5.66 -1.93 -1.45
CA ARG A 21 -7.01 -2.25 -1.93
C ARG A 21 -7.08 -3.65 -2.55
N SER A 22 -6.16 -3.98 -3.44
CA SER A 22 -6.14 -5.29 -4.10
C SER A 22 -5.95 -6.42 -3.09
N PHE A 23 -4.98 -6.28 -2.19
CA PHE A 23 -4.66 -7.28 -1.17
C PHE A 23 -5.81 -7.48 -0.17
N PHE A 24 -6.33 -6.40 0.40
CA PHE A 24 -7.36 -6.50 1.44
C PHE A 24 -8.74 -6.89 0.89
N ARG A 25 -9.07 -6.55 -0.36
CA ARG A 25 -10.27 -7.08 -1.03
C ARG A 25 -10.24 -8.62 -1.09
N GLU A 26 -9.11 -9.18 -1.49
CA GLU A 26 -8.97 -10.64 -1.54
C GLU A 26 -8.95 -11.26 -0.14
N LEU A 27 -8.20 -10.69 0.79
CA LEU A 27 -8.13 -11.17 2.17
C LEU A 27 -9.51 -11.18 2.85
N SER A 28 -10.36 -10.19 2.58
CA SER A 28 -11.70 -10.06 3.16
C SER A 28 -12.63 -11.23 2.83
N LYS A 29 -12.34 -12.00 1.79
CA LYS A 29 -13.09 -13.21 1.44
C LYS A 29 -12.82 -14.37 2.40
N HIS A 30 -11.74 -14.31 3.17
CA HIS A 30 -11.24 -15.40 4.00
C HIS A 30 -11.25 -15.11 5.50
N VAL A 31 -11.33 -13.85 5.89
CA VAL A 31 -11.26 -13.40 7.29
C VAL A 31 -12.33 -12.34 7.59
N ASP A 32 -12.64 -12.14 8.87
CA ASP A 32 -13.43 -10.98 9.30
C ASP A 32 -12.48 -9.77 9.38
N LEU A 33 -12.50 -8.94 8.34
CA LEU A 33 -11.54 -7.86 8.14
C LEU A 33 -12.14 -6.49 8.46
N ARG A 34 -11.34 -5.66 9.13
CA ARG A 34 -11.55 -4.21 9.27
C ARG A 34 -10.30 -3.47 8.87
N VAL A 35 -10.46 -2.44 8.04
CA VAL A 35 -9.35 -1.64 7.53
C VAL A 35 -9.42 -0.23 8.11
N ARG A 36 -8.37 0.19 8.80
CA ARG A 36 -8.14 1.58 9.21
C ARG A 36 -7.30 2.28 8.15
N ASN A 37 -7.80 3.39 7.65
CA ASN A 37 -7.09 4.17 6.68
C ASN A 37 -6.17 5.21 7.34
N PHE A 38 -4.91 5.21 6.94
CA PHE A 38 -3.96 6.30 7.14
C PHE A 38 -3.71 6.93 5.80
N THR A 39 -4.26 8.08 5.52
CA THR A 39 -4.01 8.72 4.23
C THR A 39 -3.76 10.21 4.38
N TRP A 40 -2.85 10.70 3.55
CA TRP A 40 -2.61 12.11 3.35
C TRP A 40 -3.56 12.71 2.30
N ASP A 41 -4.09 11.86 1.42
CA ASP A 41 -4.87 12.23 0.24
C ASP A 41 -6.01 11.23 0.08
N GLY A 42 -7.15 11.55 0.66
CA GLY A 42 -8.35 10.73 0.58
C GLY A 42 -9.07 10.92 -0.75
N ASN A 43 -9.12 9.90 -1.60
CA ASN A 43 -9.98 9.90 -2.78
C ASN A 43 -10.85 8.65 -2.81
N PRO A 44 -12.16 8.82 -2.64
CA PRO A 44 -13.12 7.72 -2.65
C PRO A 44 -13.41 7.14 -4.04
N ASP A 45 -13.00 7.80 -5.13
CA ASP A 45 -13.35 7.40 -6.51
C ASP A 45 -12.83 6.01 -6.90
N TYR A 46 -11.87 5.47 -6.14
CA TYR A 46 -11.30 4.14 -6.35
C TYR A 46 -11.97 3.03 -5.53
N LEU A 47 -12.95 3.38 -4.72
CA LEU A 47 -13.61 2.43 -3.83
C LEU A 47 -14.77 1.73 -4.54
N ASN A 48 -14.92 0.44 -4.28
CA ASN A 48 -16.08 -0.34 -4.65
C ASN A 48 -16.87 -0.79 -3.41
N ASP A 49 -17.97 -1.50 -3.60
CA ASP A 49 -18.83 -1.97 -2.50
C ASP A 49 -18.10 -2.86 -1.50
N THR A 50 -17.13 -3.66 -1.94
CA THR A 50 -16.30 -4.48 -1.06
C THR A 50 -15.45 -3.58 -0.16
N ASP A 51 -14.81 -2.56 -0.73
CA ASP A 51 -14.01 -1.60 0.03
C ASP A 51 -14.85 -0.92 1.11
N LEU A 52 -16.06 -0.48 0.73
CA LEU A 52 -16.99 0.18 1.63
C LEU A 52 -17.43 -0.72 2.78
N SER A 53 -17.52 -2.03 2.53
CA SER A 53 -17.94 -3.01 3.53
C SER A 53 -16.86 -3.34 4.57
N ILE A 54 -15.58 -3.21 4.21
CA ILE A 54 -14.44 -3.53 5.07
C ILE A 54 -13.80 -2.32 5.72
N LEU A 55 -13.98 -1.13 5.14
CA LEU A 55 -13.51 0.10 5.76
C LEU A 55 -14.22 0.29 7.10
N ASP A 56 -13.44 0.43 8.12
CA ASP A 56 -13.94 0.90 9.39
C ASP A 56 -14.23 2.40 9.31
N LYS A 57 -14.98 2.89 10.29
CA LYS A 57 -15.17 4.32 10.47
C LYS A 57 -13.81 4.97 10.36
N ILE A 58 -13.65 5.86 9.40
CA ILE A 58 -12.44 6.64 9.27
C ILE A 58 -12.33 7.47 10.54
N THR A 59 -11.95 6.80 11.59
CA THR A 59 -11.37 7.45 12.72
C THR A 59 -10.06 7.96 12.19
N LEU A 60 -10.08 9.20 11.70
CA LEU A 60 -8.91 10.01 11.73
C LEU A 60 -8.30 9.69 13.07
N ALA A 61 -7.10 9.10 13.07
CA ALA A 61 -6.39 8.87 14.31
C ALA A 61 -6.18 10.26 14.93
N ASP A 62 -7.19 10.68 15.67
CA ASP A 62 -7.18 11.92 16.41
C ASP A 62 -6.35 11.73 17.66
N ASN A 63 -5.15 11.24 17.46
CA ASN A 63 -4.14 11.31 18.46
C ASN A 63 -3.43 12.64 18.31
N GLU A 64 -3.92 13.65 19.00
CA GLU A 64 -3.27 14.96 19.18
C GLU A 64 -3.49 16.01 18.08
N GLY A 65 -4.59 15.99 17.34
CA GLY A 65 -4.92 17.06 16.38
C GLY A 65 -4.03 17.10 15.13
N ARG A 66 -3.12 16.14 14.95
CA ARG A 66 -2.24 16.10 13.77
C ARG A 66 -2.97 15.78 12.47
N PHE A 67 -4.16 15.22 12.55
CA PHE A 67 -4.96 14.83 11.39
C PHE A 67 -6.39 15.35 11.41
N ALA A 68 -6.75 16.21 12.38
CA ALA A 68 -8.09 16.80 12.49
C ALA A 68 -8.49 17.62 11.24
N ASP A 69 -7.51 18.18 10.53
CA ASP A 69 -7.73 18.96 9.31
C ASP A 69 -7.99 18.08 8.06
N TYR A 70 -7.77 16.78 8.17
CA TYR A 70 -8.05 15.81 7.10
C TYR A 70 -9.39 15.08 7.31
N ALA A 71 -10.32 15.69 8.01
CA ALA A 71 -11.70 15.27 7.97
C ALA A 71 -12.05 15.09 6.50
N LEU A 72 -12.45 13.87 6.10
CA LEU A 72 -12.85 13.62 4.72
C LEU A 72 -13.83 14.69 4.31
N PRO A 73 -13.49 15.57 3.36
CA PRO A 73 -14.38 16.66 2.95
C PRO A 73 -15.63 16.14 2.23
N TYR A 74 -15.73 14.83 2.07
CA TYR A 74 -16.79 14.15 1.35
C TYR A 74 -17.65 13.36 2.31
N SER A 75 -18.77 13.95 2.71
CA SER A 75 -19.94 13.17 3.03
C SER A 75 -20.32 12.42 1.76
N PHE A 76 -20.11 11.10 1.73
CA PHE A 76 -20.63 10.26 0.65
C PHE A 76 -22.15 10.37 0.70
N PRO A 77 -22.82 10.98 -0.27
CA PRO A 77 -24.19 11.45 -0.09
C PRO A 77 -25.21 10.32 0.01
N ASN A 78 -24.86 9.07 -0.17
CA ASN A 78 -25.83 7.97 -0.25
C ASN A 78 -25.43 6.67 0.45
N HIS A 79 -24.36 6.63 1.24
CA HIS A 79 -24.00 5.46 2.00
C HIS A 79 -24.22 5.68 3.49
N ASP A 80 -25.13 4.87 4.05
CA ASP A 80 -25.25 4.69 5.50
C ASP A 80 -23.99 3.93 5.95
N TRP A 81 -22.92 4.68 6.23
CA TRP A 81 -21.68 4.17 6.77
C TRP A 81 -21.96 3.59 8.16
N LYS A 82 -22.48 2.38 8.20
CA LYS A 82 -22.59 1.59 9.43
C LYS A 82 -21.18 1.15 9.86
N HIS A 83 -20.48 2.10 10.33
CA HIS A 83 -19.13 1.95 10.81
C HIS A 83 -19.12 1.11 12.08
N LYS A 84 -18.47 -0.01 12.01
CA LYS A 84 -18.04 -0.73 13.20
C LYS A 84 -16.83 0.02 13.76
N SER A 85 -16.93 0.48 15.00
CA SER A 85 -15.82 1.13 15.68
C SER A 85 -14.64 0.15 15.82
N PHE A 86 -13.42 0.64 15.66
CA PHE A 86 -12.23 -0.16 16.00
C PHE A 86 -12.21 -0.51 17.48
N ASP A 87 -12.76 0.37 18.31
CA ASP A 87 -12.77 0.19 19.76
C ASP A 87 -13.60 -1.02 20.20
N ASP A 88 -14.55 -1.44 19.35
CA ASP A 88 -15.41 -2.61 19.57
C ASP A 88 -14.93 -3.88 18.82
N PHE A 89 -13.80 -3.81 18.10
CA PHE A 89 -13.29 -4.91 17.29
C PHE A 89 -12.02 -5.51 17.90
N GLU A 90 -12.19 -6.55 18.72
CA GLU A 90 -11.06 -7.33 19.20
C GLU A 90 -10.49 -8.19 18.06
N ALA A 91 -9.36 -7.78 17.52
CA ALA A 91 -8.67 -8.50 16.47
C ALA A 91 -7.76 -9.60 17.02
N ASP A 92 -7.68 -10.72 16.30
CA ASP A 92 -6.69 -11.77 16.54
C ASP A 92 -5.33 -11.37 15.97
N VAL A 93 -5.36 -10.62 14.84
CA VAL A 93 -4.18 -10.21 14.08
C VAL A 93 -4.30 -8.74 13.69
N ASP A 94 -3.25 -7.97 13.90
CA ASP A 94 -3.04 -6.64 13.32
C ASP A 94 -2.06 -6.74 12.14
N ILE A 95 -2.41 -6.17 10.98
CA ILE A 95 -1.54 -6.05 9.82
C ILE A 95 -1.32 -4.57 9.53
N VAL A 96 -0.07 -4.14 9.47
CA VAL A 96 0.30 -2.79 9.04
C VAL A 96 0.96 -2.88 7.66
N LEU A 97 0.24 -2.44 6.62
CA LEU A 97 0.74 -2.39 5.24
C LEU A 97 1.08 -0.94 4.91
N MET A 98 2.34 -0.59 5.07
CA MET A 98 2.88 0.76 4.88
C MET A 98 4.34 0.68 4.47
N ASP A 99 4.92 1.80 4.04
CA ASP A 99 6.37 1.94 3.92
C ASP A 99 7.06 1.84 5.29
N ALA A 100 8.35 1.56 5.27
CA ALA A 100 9.09 1.20 6.49
C ALA A 100 9.11 2.30 7.57
N ASP A 101 8.95 3.56 7.18
CA ASP A 101 8.96 4.72 8.08
C ASP A 101 7.61 4.96 8.78
N HIS A 102 6.54 4.28 8.38
CA HIS A 102 5.21 4.43 8.96
C HIS A 102 4.82 3.32 9.95
N HIS A 103 5.77 2.55 10.47
CA HIS A 103 5.51 1.49 11.45
C HIS A 103 5.66 1.94 12.92
N TYR A 104 5.73 3.24 13.17
CA TYR A 104 5.91 3.79 14.51
C TYR A 104 4.66 3.74 15.42
N PHE A 105 3.48 3.47 14.86
CA PHE A 105 2.24 3.30 15.62
C PHE A 105 2.06 1.90 16.25
N TYR A 106 3.17 1.15 16.41
CA TYR A 106 3.11 -0.21 16.96
C TYR A 106 2.34 -0.32 18.27
N GLU A 107 2.42 0.67 19.14
CA GLU A 107 1.80 0.67 20.47
C GLU A 107 0.28 0.75 20.42
N GLU A 108 -0.29 1.22 19.33
CA GLU A 108 -1.75 1.26 19.10
C GLU A 108 -2.32 -0.10 18.66
N HIS A 109 -1.44 -1.05 18.30
CA HIS A 109 -1.83 -2.37 17.85
C HIS A 109 -1.99 -3.29 19.06
N THR A 110 -3.22 -3.75 19.30
CA THR A 110 -3.58 -4.51 20.49
C THR A 110 -3.79 -6.01 20.26
N ALA A 111 -3.78 -6.47 19.00
CA ALA A 111 -3.92 -7.89 18.69
C ALA A 111 -2.75 -8.72 19.22
N LYS A 112 -3.00 -10.01 19.43
CA LYS A 112 -1.98 -10.95 19.92
C LYS A 112 -0.86 -11.15 18.91
N ILE A 113 -1.16 -11.07 17.61
CA ILE A 113 -0.21 -11.22 16.52
C ILE A 113 -0.19 -9.89 15.76
N LYS A 114 1.01 -9.36 15.54
CA LYS A 114 1.24 -8.11 14.86
C LYS A 114 2.18 -8.33 13.68
N ILE A 115 1.74 -7.97 12.50
CA ILE A 115 2.45 -8.19 11.24
C ILE A 115 2.76 -6.84 10.60
N ALA A 116 4.03 -6.58 10.33
CA ALA A 116 4.42 -5.49 9.45
C ALA A 116 4.50 -6.04 8.02
N TYR A 117 3.85 -5.38 7.07
CA TYR A 117 3.99 -5.66 5.64
C TYR A 117 4.53 -4.40 4.97
N THR A 118 5.76 -4.48 4.46
CA THR A 118 6.46 -3.32 3.92
C THR A 118 7.38 -3.66 2.78
N VAL A 119 7.72 -2.64 2.00
CA VAL A 119 8.77 -2.65 0.98
C VAL A 119 9.70 -1.46 1.18
N TRP A 120 10.93 -1.57 0.67
CA TRP A 120 11.92 -0.48 0.63
C TRP A 120 12.79 -0.62 -0.61
N GLU A 121 13.45 0.47 -1.00
CA GLU A 121 14.18 0.56 -2.27
C GLU A 121 15.71 0.67 -2.06
N SER A 122 16.25 0.12 -0.97
CA SER A 122 17.67 0.19 -0.63
C SER A 122 18.16 -1.10 0.00
N THR A 123 19.48 -1.32 0.02
CA THR A 123 20.11 -2.48 0.67
C THR A 123 20.07 -2.44 2.20
N LEU A 124 19.70 -1.29 2.78
CA LEU A 124 19.55 -1.12 4.21
C LEU A 124 18.29 -0.32 4.52
N ILE A 125 17.56 -0.77 5.52
CA ILE A 125 16.52 0.03 6.17
C ILE A 125 17.21 0.94 7.18
N GLN A 126 16.82 2.20 7.26
CA GLN A 126 17.33 3.12 8.27
C GLN A 126 17.10 2.54 9.67
N GLU A 127 18.09 2.68 10.56
CA GLU A 127 18.11 2.02 11.87
C GLU A 127 16.86 2.29 12.72
N ASN A 128 16.37 3.52 12.73
CA ASN A 128 15.16 3.89 13.47
C ASN A 128 13.90 3.16 12.92
N PHE A 129 13.78 2.99 11.61
CA PHE A 129 12.65 2.27 11.00
C PHE A 129 12.81 0.76 11.22
N PHE A 130 14.02 0.24 11.04
CA PHE A 130 14.32 -1.15 11.31
C PHE A 130 13.97 -1.55 12.75
N ASN A 131 14.32 -0.70 13.72
CA ASN A 131 14.01 -0.90 15.14
C ASN A 131 12.49 -0.88 15.41
N GLN A 132 11.68 -0.16 14.62
CA GLN A 132 10.22 -0.24 14.71
C GLN A 132 9.70 -1.58 14.15
N LEU A 133 10.23 -2.02 13.00
CA LEU A 133 9.84 -3.30 12.40
C LEU A 133 10.17 -4.49 13.31
N LEU A 134 11.28 -4.46 14.05
CA LEU A 134 11.66 -5.51 15.01
C LEU A 134 10.66 -5.73 16.14
N LYS A 135 9.81 -4.75 16.44
CA LYS A 135 8.74 -4.88 17.46
C LYS A 135 7.60 -5.78 17.03
N PHE A 136 7.39 -5.95 15.72
CA PHE A 136 6.34 -6.81 15.18
C PHE A 136 6.70 -8.28 15.33
N ASP A 137 5.69 -9.16 15.48
CA ASP A 137 5.90 -10.60 15.59
C ASP A 137 6.42 -11.18 14.28
N TYR A 138 5.89 -10.67 13.15
CA TYR A 138 6.28 -11.09 11.81
C TYR A 138 6.46 -9.90 10.88
N LEU A 139 7.38 -10.08 9.94
CA LEU A 139 7.62 -9.16 8.83
C LEU A 139 7.24 -9.86 7.52
N TRP A 140 6.30 -9.29 6.79
CA TRP A 140 5.98 -9.67 5.43
C TRP A 140 6.68 -8.73 4.46
N VAL A 141 7.26 -9.31 3.43
CA VAL A 141 8.02 -8.59 2.41
C VAL A 141 7.62 -9.08 1.02
N ALA A 142 7.75 -8.22 0.01
CA ALA A 142 7.27 -8.53 -1.34
C ALA A 142 8.14 -9.54 -2.11
N THR A 143 9.42 -9.69 -1.78
CA THR A 143 10.36 -10.52 -2.53
C THR A 143 11.37 -11.23 -1.64
N GLU A 144 12.01 -12.29 -2.18
CA GLU A 144 13.13 -12.95 -1.50
C GLU A 144 14.29 -11.99 -1.26
N TRP A 145 14.55 -11.06 -2.20
CA TRP A 145 15.58 -10.03 -2.00
C TRP A 145 15.32 -9.18 -0.74
N HIS A 146 14.09 -8.72 -0.52
CA HIS A 146 13.76 -7.99 0.70
C HIS A 146 13.96 -8.84 1.95
N LYS A 147 13.64 -10.12 1.87
CA LYS A 147 13.87 -11.05 2.99
C LYS A 147 15.35 -11.21 3.30
N GLU A 148 16.18 -11.42 2.27
CA GLU A 148 17.63 -11.51 2.43
C GLU A 148 18.18 -10.23 3.08
N MET A 149 17.82 -9.05 2.57
CA MET A 149 18.27 -7.78 3.11
C MET A 149 17.85 -7.57 4.56
N ALA A 150 16.61 -7.92 4.93
CA ALA A 150 16.14 -7.81 6.31
C ALA A 150 16.92 -8.75 7.24
N VAL A 151 17.18 -9.98 6.81
CA VAL A 151 17.93 -10.98 7.58
C VAL A 151 19.39 -10.57 7.73
N ASP A 152 20.02 -10.10 6.67
CA ASP A 152 21.41 -9.61 6.68
C ASP A 152 21.57 -8.40 7.63
N GLN A 153 20.54 -7.58 7.75
CA GLN A 153 20.51 -6.46 8.71
C GLN A 153 20.23 -6.92 10.15
N GLY A 154 19.86 -8.19 10.37
CA GLY A 154 19.68 -8.78 11.71
C GLY A 154 18.23 -9.11 12.08
N TYR A 155 17.28 -9.06 11.14
CA TYR A 155 15.91 -9.51 11.42
C TYR A 155 15.89 -11.05 11.55
N PRO A 156 15.20 -11.63 12.55
CA PRO A 156 15.15 -13.08 12.72
C PRO A 156 14.53 -13.78 11.51
N ALA A 157 15.28 -14.62 10.83
CA ALA A 157 14.88 -15.25 9.55
C ALA A 157 13.56 -16.00 9.62
N HIS A 158 13.25 -16.65 10.77
CA HIS A 158 12.02 -17.40 10.99
C HIS A 158 10.78 -16.52 11.17
N ARG A 159 10.95 -15.21 11.27
CA ARG A 159 9.88 -14.21 11.41
C ARG A 159 9.64 -13.42 10.12
N VAL A 160 10.43 -13.65 9.06
CA VAL A 160 10.29 -12.97 7.76
C VAL A 160 9.66 -13.91 6.74
N PHE A 161 8.56 -13.48 6.14
CA PHE A 161 7.83 -14.24 5.14
C PHE A 161 7.70 -13.43 3.85
N VAL A 162 7.89 -14.09 2.71
CA VAL A 162 7.65 -13.48 1.41
C VAL A 162 6.18 -13.59 1.08
N VAL A 163 5.53 -12.45 0.91
CA VAL A 163 4.15 -12.31 0.45
C VAL A 163 4.20 -11.40 -0.76
N ASN A 164 4.20 -11.99 -1.95
CA ASN A 164 4.36 -11.23 -3.19
C ASN A 164 3.20 -10.25 -3.40
N GLU A 165 3.52 -9.11 -3.98
CA GLU A 165 2.52 -8.20 -4.51
C GLU A 165 1.84 -8.83 -5.73
N GLY A 166 0.52 -8.80 -5.75
CA GLY A 166 -0.28 -9.36 -6.83
C GLY A 166 -0.54 -8.34 -7.94
N VAL A 167 -1.01 -8.85 -9.06
CA VAL A 167 -1.51 -8.06 -10.20
C VAL A 167 -2.99 -8.39 -10.38
N SER A 168 -3.81 -7.37 -10.61
CA SER A 168 -5.25 -7.56 -10.86
C SER A 168 -5.50 -8.37 -12.12
N GLN A 169 -6.56 -9.21 -12.11
CA GLN A 169 -6.88 -10.11 -13.19
C GLN A 169 -7.06 -9.39 -14.55
N GLU A 170 -7.54 -8.16 -14.53
CA GLU A 170 -7.71 -7.31 -15.72
C GLU A 170 -6.44 -7.10 -16.54
N PHE A 171 -5.25 -7.22 -15.92
CA PHE A 171 -3.97 -7.13 -16.62
C PHE A 171 -3.56 -8.40 -17.36
N PHE A 172 -4.31 -9.49 -17.18
CA PHE A 172 -4.09 -10.76 -17.90
C PHE A 172 -5.03 -10.93 -19.09
N GLU A 173 -5.90 -9.95 -19.37
CA GLU A 173 -6.69 -9.93 -20.58
C GLU A 173 -5.78 -9.73 -21.80
N ASP A 174 -6.14 -10.35 -22.92
CA ASP A 174 -5.30 -10.30 -24.13
C ASP A 174 -5.07 -8.85 -24.55
N PRO A 175 -3.81 -8.44 -24.73
CA PRO A 175 -3.52 -7.08 -25.15
C PRO A 175 -4.12 -6.82 -26.53
N VAL A 176 -4.80 -5.71 -26.68
CA VAL A 176 -5.20 -5.23 -28.00
C VAL A 176 -3.92 -4.86 -28.75
N ILE A 177 -3.49 -5.75 -29.65
CA ILE A 177 -2.34 -5.47 -30.51
C ILE A 177 -2.79 -4.41 -31.50
N SER A 178 -2.28 -3.20 -31.33
CA SER A 178 -2.49 -2.11 -32.28
C SER A 178 -1.32 -2.08 -33.25
N ASN A 179 -1.59 -2.25 -34.53
CA ASN A 179 -0.61 -2.05 -35.60
C ASN A 179 -0.49 -0.55 -35.93
N ASN A 180 -0.32 0.27 -34.92
CA ASN A 180 -0.21 1.71 -35.09
C ASN A 180 1.13 2.07 -35.73
N SER A 181 1.08 2.91 -36.74
CA SER A 181 2.20 3.64 -37.30
C SER A 181 1.92 5.15 -37.06
N PRO A 182 2.82 5.90 -36.48
CA PRO A 182 4.18 5.52 -36.03
C PRO A 182 4.19 4.64 -34.77
N PHE A 183 5.34 4.00 -34.49
CA PHE A 183 5.54 3.27 -33.25
C PHE A 183 5.57 4.24 -32.07
N ARG A 184 4.82 3.93 -31.01
CA ARG A 184 4.67 4.79 -29.84
C ARG A 184 5.43 4.28 -28.65
N PHE A 185 6.26 5.14 -28.06
CA PHE A 185 6.87 4.92 -26.76
C PHE A 185 6.00 5.59 -25.69
N MET A 186 5.78 4.90 -24.60
CA MET A 186 5.03 5.43 -23.47
C MET A 186 5.92 5.42 -22.23
N PHE A 187 5.99 6.56 -21.56
CA PHE A 187 6.53 6.66 -20.21
C PHE A 187 5.40 6.94 -19.24
N PHE A 188 5.38 6.21 -18.15
CA PHE A 188 4.39 6.38 -17.10
C PHE A 188 5.08 6.59 -15.74
N GLY A 189 4.87 7.73 -15.12
CA GLY A 189 5.47 8.03 -13.82
C GLY A 189 5.31 9.49 -13.40
N ARG A 190 5.61 9.74 -12.12
CA ARG A 190 5.64 11.10 -11.58
C ARG A 190 6.88 11.83 -12.11
N TRP A 191 6.76 13.13 -12.37
CA TRP A 191 7.89 13.96 -12.78
C TRP A 191 8.74 14.30 -11.56
N ASP A 192 9.69 13.44 -11.25
CA ASP A 192 10.67 13.64 -10.20
C ASP A 192 12.06 13.14 -10.63
N TYR A 193 13.09 13.55 -9.88
CA TYR A 193 14.48 13.18 -10.17
C TYR A 193 14.70 11.67 -10.23
N ARG A 194 14.07 10.90 -9.33
CA ARG A 194 14.21 9.44 -9.27
C ARG A 194 13.70 8.74 -10.53
N LYS A 195 12.79 9.35 -11.25
CA LYS A 195 12.22 8.81 -12.51
C LYS A 195 13.01 9.21 -13.75
N ALA A 196 14.03 10.07 -13.60
CA ALA A 196 14.96 10.47 -14.67
C ALA A 196 14.24 10.95 -15.95
N VAL A 197 13.14 11.68 -15.81
CA VAL A 197 12.30 12.08 -16.96
C VAL A 197 13.05 12.95 -17.97
N PRO A 198 13.85 13.96 -17.55
CA PRO A 198 14.64 14.74 -18.50
C PRO A 198 15.64 13.88 -19.29
N GLU A 199 16.27 12.93 -18.63
CA GLU A 199 17.24 12.01 -19.23
C GLU A 199 16.54 11.06 -20.23
N ILE A 200 15.35 10.57 -19.91
CA ILE A 200 14.54 9.73 -20.81
C ILE A 200 14.19 10.51 -22.06
N ILE A 201 13.71 11.75 -21.93
CA ILE A 201 13.36 12.61 -23.06
C ILE A 201 14.61 12.92 -23.90
N GLY A 202 15.72 13.30 -23.26
CA GLY A 202 16.99 13.58 -23.96
C GLY A 202 17.48 12.38 -24.75
N SER A 203 17.51 11.21 -24.14
CA SER A 203 17.94 9.97 -24.80
C SER A 203 17.01 9.56 -25.94
N PHE A 204 15.70 9.79 -25.79
CA PHE A 204 14.74 9.52 -26.85
C PHE A 204 14.98 10.43 -28.07
N LEU A 205 15.16 11.72 -27.86
CA LEU A 205 15.43 12.68 -28.95
C LEU A 205 16.79 12.43 -29.63
N GLU A 206 17.77 11.93 -28.89
CA GLU A 206 19.07 11.54 -29.44
C GLU A 206 18.97 10.27 -30.28
N ALA A 207 18.22 9.27 -29.81
CA ALA A 207 18.07 7.97 -30.48
C ALA A 207 17.21 8.07 -31.75
N PHE A 208 16.23 8.95 -31.77
CA PHE A 208 15.25 9.08 -32.86
C PHE A 208 15.16 10.51 -33.42
N PRO A 209 16.25 11.08 -33.94
CA PRO A 209 16.27 12.48 -34.34
C PRO A 209 15.44 12.79 -35.61
N THR A 210 15.15 11.79 -36.41
CA THR A 210 14.46 11.91 -37.71
C THR A 210 13.41 10.83 -37.97
N GLU A 211 13.21 9.94 -37.00
CA GLU A 211 12.26 8.84 -37.14
C GLU A 211 10.82 9.32 -36.89
N GLU A 212 9.87 8.65 -37.54
CA GLU A 212 8.45 8.86 -37.25
C GLU A 212 8.05 8.01 -36.03
N VAL A 213 8.31 8.55 -34.84
CA VAL A 213 7.94 7.96 -33.55
C VAL A 213 7.16 8.95 -32.68
N GLU A 214 6.33 8.44 -31.78
CA GLU A 214 5.56 9.20 -30.80
C GLU A 214 5.81 8.72 -29.37
#